data_e1561a7ff1858e0879e17050c671b018
#
_entry.id   e1561a7ff1858e0879e17050c671b018
#
_cell.length_a   1.000
_cell.length_b   1.000
_cell.length_c   1.000
_cell.angle_alpha   90.00
_cell.angle_beta   90.00
_cell.angle_gamma   90.00
#
_symmetry.space_group_name_H-M   'P 1'
#
loop_
_entity.id
_entity.type
_entity.pdbx_description
1 polymer ?
#
loop_
_entity_poly.entity_id
_entity_poly.type
_entity_poly.pdbx_seq_one_letter_code
_entity_poly.pdbx_strand_id
1 'polypeptide(L)'
;MAFDYKKEYKVFYMPTAKPEIVMVPKMNYLAVRGCGDPNVEGGEYKESIGLLYGVAFTIKMSKKGGHQIEGYFDYVVPPLEGFWWQKDTEGIDYSRKEDFCWISVIRLPDFVTEKDFEWAVGEASQKKKQDFSKVEFLTLEEGLCVQCMHIGAYDDEPRTVAEMNRYLQANGYENDFTADRLHHEIYLSDARRVPPEKRKTVIRHPIRKVF
;
A
#
# COMPACT_ATOMS: atom_id res chain seq x y z
N MET A 1 4.54 14.41 -20.25
CA MET A 1 4.81 14.32 -18.79
C MET A 1 4.34 12.96 -18.35
N ALA A 2 5.11 12.20 -17.52
CA ALA A 2 4.69 10.89 -17.06
C ALA A 2 3.43 11.01 -16.15
N PHE A 3 2.51 10.07 -16.28
CA PHE A 3 1.32 10.00 -15.44
C PHE A 3 1.69 9.74 -13.98
N ASP A 4 1.24 10.57 -13.05
CA ASP A 4 1.56 10.45 -11.62
C ASP A 4 0.28 10.14 -10.84
N TYR A 5 0.13 8.91 -10.36
CA TYR A 5 -1.05 8.44 -9.64
C TYR A 5 -1.41 9.32 -8.45
N LYS A 6 -0.43 9.87 -7.73
CA LYS A 6 -0.69 10.78 -6.60
C LYS A 6 -1.33 12.09 -7.03
N LYS A 7 -1.05 12.55 -8.26
CA LYS A 7 -1.60 13.82 -8.79
C LYS A 7 -2.96 13.62 -9.46
N GLU A 8 -3.12 12.49 -10.17
CA GLU A 8 -4.33 12.19 -10.93
C GLU A 8 -5.45 11.64 -10.02
N TYR A 9 -5.09 10.82 -9.02
CA TYR A 9 -6.03 10.22 -8.07
C TYR A 9 -5.87 10.82 -6.67
N LYS A 10 -5.92 12.16 -6.56
CA LYS A 10 -5.76 12.88 -5.29
C LYS A 10 -6.71 12.40 -4.20
N VAL A 11 -7.91 12.00 -4.58
CA VAL A 11 -8.91 11.47 -3.66
C VAL A 11 -8.40 10.25 -2.89
N PHE A 12 -7.49 9.45 -3.44
CA PHE A 12 -6.95 8.27 -2.78
C PHE A 12 -5.57 8.50 -2.14
N TYR A 13 -4.78 9.43 -2.69
CA TYR A 13 -3.37 9.61 -2.30
C TYR A 13 -3.07 10.92 -1.57
N MET A 14 -3.96 11.89 -1.63
CA MET A 14 -3.72 13.22 -1.05
C MET A 14 -4.92 13.72 -0.25
N PRO A 15 -5.48 12.92 0.67
CA PRO A 15 -6.53 13.40 1.56
C PRO A 15 -6.01 14.54 2.44
N THR A 16 -6.92 15.24 3.10
CA THR A 16 -6.55 16.24 4.11
C THR A 16 -6.15 15.57 5.42
N ALA A 17 -5.63 16.37 6.37
CA ALA A 17 -5.38 15.92 7.73
C ALA A 17 -6.69 15.81 8.57
N LYS A 18 -7.85 16.00 7.95
CA LYS A 18 -9.16 15.75 8.57
C LYS A 18 -9.71 14.44 8.01
N PRO A 19 -10.29 13.57 8.84
CA PRO A 19 -10.90 12.34 8.37
C PRO A 19 -12.00 12.60 7.34
N GLU A 20 -12.05 11.79 6.31
CA GLU A 20 -13.08 11.82 5.26
C GLU A 20 -13.47 10.40 4.85
N ILE A 21 -14.73 10.22 4.42
CA ILE A 21 -15.23 8.96 3.89
C ILE A 21 -14.93 8.90 2.40
N VAL A 22 -14.44 7.74 1.94
CA VAL A 22 -14.10 7.48 0.54
C VAL A 22 -14.60 6.10 0.11
N MET A 23 -15.03 5.99 -1.15
CA MET A 23 -15.30 4.70 -1.79
C MET A 23 -14.09 4.33 -2.66
N VAL A 24 -13.37 3.28 -2.27
CA VAL A 24 -12.17 2.80 -2.97
C VAL A 24 -12.56 1.66 -3.91
N PRO A 25 -12.40 1.84 -5.23
CA PRO A 25 -12.76 0.81 -6.19
C PRO A 25 -11.75 -0.35 -6.19
N LYS A 26 -12.11 -1.40 -6.91
CA LYS A 26 -11.21 -2.50 -7.21
C LYS A 26 -9.95 -1.99 -7.92
N MET A 27 -8.78 -2.41 -7.43
CA MET A 27 -7.47 -2.08 -7.99
C MET A 27 -6.58 -3.31 -8.06
N ASN A 28 -5.61 -3.29 -8.97
CA ASN A 28 -4.60 -4.33 -9.11
C ASN A 28 -3.27 -3.87 -8.49
N TYR A 29 -2.58 -4.80 -7.86
CA TYR A 29 -1.33 -4.54 -7.14
C TYR A 29 -0.30 -5.65 -7.42
N LEU A 30 0.97 -5.29 -7.34
CA LEU A 30 2.02 -6.22 -6.96
C LEU A 30 1.95 -6.37 -5.44
N ALA A 31 2.02 -7.60 -4.93
CA ALA A 31 1.93 -7.87 -3.50
C ALA A 31 3.00 -8.84 -3.02
N VAL A 32 3.49 -8.66 -1.80
CA VAL A 32 4.30 -9.62 -1.07
C VAL A 32 3.77 -9.69 0.36
N ARG A 33 3.58 -10.91 0.89
CA ARG A 33 3.08 -11.15 2.24
C ARG A 33 4.21 -11.56 3.17
N GLY A 34 4.09 -11.18 4.43
CA GLY A 34 5.02 -11.60 5.47
C GLY A 34 4.52 -11.24 6.86
N CYS A 35 5.27 -11.65 7.89
CA CYS A 35 5.01 -11.32 9.29
C CYS A 35 6.33 -11.04 10.02
N GLY A 36 6.25 -10.28 11.12
CA GLY A 36 7.38 -9.93 12.00
C GLY A 36 7.58 -8.44 12.13
N ASP A 37 8.60 -8.02 12.88
CA ASP A 37 8.90 -6.60 13.09
C ASP A 37 9.48 -5.97 11.80
N PRO A 38 8.80 -4.96 11.22
CA PRO A 38 9.25 -4.31 9.99
C PRO A 38 10.55 -3.49 10.17
N ASN A 39 10.98 -3.25 11.41
CA ASN A 39 12.18 -2.49 11.71
C ASN A 39 13.46 -3.33 11.71
N VAL A 40 13.36 -4.65 11.69
CA VAL A 40 14.53 -5.55 11.64
C VAL A 40 15.37 -5.24 10.42
N GLU A 41 16.66 -4.97 10.64
CA GLU A 41 17.58 -4.70 9.55
C GLU A 41 17.86 -5.98 8.74
N GLY A 42 17.69 -5.88 7.40
CA GLY A 42 17.76 -7.05 6.51
C GLY A 42 16.62 -8.05 6.70
N GLY A 43 15.58 -7.68 7.47
CA GLY A 43 14.41 -8.53 7.71
C GLY A 43 13.49 -8.68 6.50
N GLU A 44 12.55 -9.61 6.61
CA GLU A 44 11.64 -10.01 5.54
C GLU A 44 10.83 -8.83 4.96
N TYR A 45 10.45 -7.86 5.81
CA TYR A 45 9.74 -6.65 5.35
C TYR A 45 10.58 -5.83 4.36
N LYS A 46 11.86 -5.60 4.67
CA LYS A 46 12.76 -4.85 3.76
C LYS A 46 13.07 -5.61 2.48
N GLU A 47 13.20 -6.94 2.58
CA GLU A 47 13.35 -7.81 1.42
C GLU A 47 12.12 -7.71 0.50
N SER A 48 10.91 -7.79 1.06
CA SER A 48 9.66 -7.69 0.32
C SER A 48 9.55 -6.40 -0.49
N ILE A 49 9.97 -5.26 0.08
CA ILE A 49 10.01 -3.97 -0.62
C ILE A 49 10.96 -4.04 -1.83
N GLY A 50 12.12 -4.67 -1.67
CA GLY A 50 13.08 -4.88 -2.76
C GLY A 50 12.52 -5.70 -3.92
N LEU A 51 11.77 -6.76 -3.60
CA LEU A 51 11.09 -7.61 -4.57
C LEU A 51 10.01 -6.82 -5.34
N LEU A 52 9.15 -6.09 -4.62
CA LEU A 52 8.09 -5.27 -5.23
C LEU A 52 8.65 -4.26 -6.23
N TYR A 53 9.63 -3.47 -5.82
CA TYR A 53 10.25 -2.51 -6.72
C TYR A 53 11.00 -3.16 -7.89
N GLY A 54 11.55 -4.36 -7.68
CA GLY A 54 12.18 -5.14 -8.73
C GLY A 54 11.24 -5.42 -9.88
N VAL A 55 10.04 -5.92 -9.60
CA VAL A 55 9.01 -6.20 -10.60
C VAL A 55 8.38 -4.90 -11.13
N ALA A 56 8.04 -3.94 -10.26
CA ALA A 56 7.43 -2.67 -10.65
C ALA A 56 8.28 -1.91 -11.68
N PHE A 57 9.61 -1.83 -11.47
CA PHE A 57 10.50 -1.20 -12.42
C PHE A 57 10.71 -2.02 -13.70
N THR A 58 10.62 -3.35 -13.63
CA THR A 58 10.66 -4.21 -14.83
C THR A 58 9.45 -3.92 -15.72
N ILE A 59 8.25 -3.82 -15.16
CA ILE A 59 7.03 -3.42 -15.88
C ILE A 59 7.18 -2.00 -16.45
N LYS A 60 7.59 -1.03 -15.63
CA LYS A 60 7.78 0.35 -16.08
C LYS A 60 8.77 0.46 -17.24
N MET A 61 9.80 -0.36 -17.26
CA MET A 61 10.86 -0.33 -18.27
C MET A 61 10.63 -1.31 -19.41
N SER A 62 9.48 -2.00 -19.47
CA SER A 62 9.16 -3.04 -20.45
C SER A 62 9.41 -2.59 -21.90
N LYS A 63 8.98 -1.39 -22.26
CA LYS A 63 9.17 -0.83 -23.60
C LYS A 63 10.65 -0.70 -23.98
N LYS A 64 11.54 -0.37 -23.03
CA LYS A 64 12.98 -0.29 -23.27
C LYS A 64 13.62 -1.68 -23.33
N GLY A 65 13.03 -2.67 -22.68
CA GLY A 65 13.44 -4.06 -22.70
C GLY A 65 12.93 -4.86 -23.89
N GLY A 66 12.20 -4.21 -24.82
CA GLY A 66 11.65 -4.88 -26.02
C GLY A 66 10.32 -5.60 -25.79
N HIS A 67 9.75 -5.56 -24.60
CA HIS A 67 8.42 -6.07 -24.30
C HIS A 67 7.41 -4.93 -24.35
N GLN A 68 6.44 -5.02 -25.28
CA GLN A 68 5.39 -4.00 -25.41
C GLN A 68 4.12 -4.49 -24.72
N ILE A 69 3.71 -3.74 -23.70
CA ILE A 69 2.44 -3.93 -23.01
C ILE A 69 1.37 -3.12 -23.75
N GLU A 70 0.25 -3.73 -24.08
CA GLU A 70 -0.87 -3.06 -24.75
C GLU A 70 -1.43 -1.94 -23.85
N GLY A 71 -1.73 -0.79 -24.44
CA GLY A 71 -2.22 0.38 -23.69
C GLY A 71 -1.17 1.09 -22.82
N TYR A 72 0.10 0.70 -22.90
CA TYR A 72 1.17 1.31 -22.09
C TYR A 72 1.25 2.82 -22.30
N PHE A 73 1.26 3.56 -21.20
CA PHE A 73 1.66 4.97 -21.15
C PHE A 73 2.77 5.16 -20.10
N ASP A 74 3.60 6.19 -20.24
CA ASP A 74 4.64 6.47 -19.26
C ASP A 74 4.05 6.98 -17.95
N TYR A 75 4.46 6.39 -16.82
CA TYR A 75 3.92 6.67 -15.49
C TYR A 75 5.05 6.73 -14.43
N VAL A 76 4.77 7.38 -13.33
CA VAL A 76 5.58 7.29 -12.11
C VAL A 76 5.13 6.05 -11.34
N VAL A 77 6.06 5.19 -10.94
CA VAL A 77 5.73 4.03 -10.09
C VAL A 77 4.97 4.55 -8.86
N PRO A 78 3.76 4.02 -8.59
CA PRO A 78 2.98 4.43 -7.43
C PRO A 78 3.74 4.24 -6.10
N PRO A 79 3.32 4.90 -5.03
CA PRO A 79 3.96 4.73 -3.73
C PRO A 79 3.87 3.28 -3.25
N LEU A 80 4.76 2.92 -2.33
CA LEU A 80 4.62 1.71 -1.53
C LEU A 80 3.40 1.90 -0.63
N GLU A 81 2.62 0.84 -0.47
CA GLU A 81 1.47 0.76 0.41
C GLU A 81 1.58 -0.52 1.24
N GLY A 82 0.93 -0.58 2.38
CA GLY A 82 0.92 -1.76 3.24
C GLY A 82 -0.45 -1.99 3.88
N PHE A 83 -0.96 -3.22 3.77
CA PHE A 83 -2.10 -3.69 4.55
C PHE A 83 -1.58 -4.43 5.77
N TRP A 84 -2.02 -4.04 6.96
CA TRP A 84 -1.48 -4.51 8.21
C TRP A 84 -2.54 -5.14 9.09
N TRP A 85 -2.15 -6.18 9.83
CA TRP A 85 -2.97 -6.79 10.88
C TRP A 85 -2.10 -7.50 11.90
N GLN A 86 -2.71 -7.84 13.01
CA GLN A 86 -2.14 -8.71 14.03
C GLN A 86 -3.18 -9.73 14.42
N LYS A 87 -2.73 -10.93 14.77
CA LYS A 87 -3.62 -11.98 15.24
C LYS A 87 -4.26 -11.54 16.56
N ASP A 88 -5.55 -11.81 16.70
CA ASP A 88 -6.35 -11.55 17.93
C ASP A 88 -6.35 -10.05 18.34
N THR A 89 -6.18 -9.14 17.38
CA THR A 89 -6.20 -7.69 17.61
C THR A 89 -7.13 -7.04 16.58
N GLU A 90 -8.05 -6.18 17.05
CA GLU A 90 -8.81 -5.31 16.17
C GLU A 90 -8.00 -4.03 15.91
N GLY A 91 -7.70 -3.76 14.65
CA GLY A 91 -6.77 -2.69 14.25
C GLY A 91 -5.32 -3.07 14.50
N ILE A 92 -4.50 -2.12 14.98
CA ILE A 92 -3.05 -2.25 15.14
C ILE A 92 -2.64 -1.90 16.57
N ASP A 93 -1.92 -2.82 17.23
CA ASP A 93 -1.21 -2.58 18.49
C ASP A 93 0.28 -2.30 18.21
N TYR A 94 0.66 -1.06 18.17
CA TYR A 94 2.01 -0.61 17.87
C TYR A 94 3.07 -1.00 18.91
N SER A 95 2.66 -1.52 20.08
CA SER A 95 3.57 -2.02 21.12
C SER A 95 4.10 -3.43 20.85
N ARG A 96 3.43 -4.19 19.94
CA ARG A 96 3.75 -5.58 19.62
C ARG A 96 4.15 -5.74 18.14
N LYS A 97 5.24 -5.08 17.74
CA LYS A 97 5.66 -5.03 16.32
C LYS A 97 6.11 -6.38 15.78
N GLU A 98 6.57 -7.28 16.65
CA GLU A 98 6.93 -8.66 16.32
C GLU A 98 5.74 -9.50 15.81
N ASP A 99 4.51 -9.12 16.21
CA ASP A 99 3.27 -9.81 15.83
C ASP A 99 2.64 -9.23 14.53
N PHE A 100 3.26 -8.20 13.93
CA PHE A 100 2.74 -7.62 12.71
C PHE A 100 2.76 -8.63 11.57
N CYS A 101 1.65 -8.71 10.84
CA CYS A 101 1.59 -9.32 9.53
C CYS A 101 1.23 -8.25 8.51
N TRP A 102 1.72 -8.39 7.29
CA TRP A 102 1.51 -7.41 6.24
C TRP A 102 1.28 -8.03 4.87
N ILE A 103 0.64 -7.25 4.02
CA ILE A 103 0.70 -7.36 2.58
C ILE A 103 1.31 -6.05 2.08
N SER A 104 2.60 -6.04 1.76
CA SER A 104 3.23 -4.89 1.10
C SER A 104 2.82 -4.86 -0.35
N VAL A 105 2.40 -3.70 -0.85
CA VAL A 105 1.89 -3.60 -2.22
C VAL A 105 2.40 -2.36 -2.96
N ILE A 106 2.42 -2.44 -4.28
CA ILE A 106 2.54 -1.30 -5.21
C ILE A 106 1.41 -1.42 -6.22
N ARG A 107 0.57 -0.38 -6.33
CA ARG A 107 -0.52 -0.36 -7.31
C ARG A 107 0.02 -0.53 -8.73
N LEU A 108 -0.64 -1.37 -9.50
CA LEU A 108 -0.39 -1.54 -10.93
C LEU A 108 -1.25 -0.57 -11.75
N PRO A 109 -0.72 -0.04 -12.87
CA PRO A 109 -1.55 0.58 -13.89
C PRO A 109 -2.60 -0.40 -14.44
N ASP A 110 -3.77 0.13 -14.80
CA ASP A 110 -4.91 -0.69 -15.25
C ASP A 110 -4.64 -1.45 -16.56
N PHE A 111 -3.63 -1.03 -17.34
CA PHE A 111 -3.20 -1.72 -18.55
C PHE A 111 -2.35 -2.98 -18.30
N VAL A 112 -1.89 -3.21 -17.06
CA VAL A 112 -1.04 -4.36 -16.72
C VAL A 112 -1.92 -5.58 -16.49
N THR A 113 -1.73 -6.62 -17.30
CA THR A 113 -2.41 -7.90 -17.17
C THR A 113 -1.60 -8.90 -16.34
N GLU A 114 -2.22 -10.02 -15.95
CA GLU A 114 -1.51 -11.12 -15.30
C GLU A 114 -0.37 -11.68 -16.16
N LYS A 115 -0.54 -11.72 -17.49
CA LYS A 115 0.53 -12.15 -18.41
C LYS A 115 1.72 -11.19 -18.40
N ASP A 116 1.46 -9.89 -18.34
CA ASP A 116 2.53 -8.89 -18.24
C ASP A 116 3.26 -8.99 -16.90
N PHE A 117 2.53 -9.30 -15.83
CA PHE A 117 3.08 -9.57 -14.51
C PHE A 117 3.97 -10.83 -14.53
N GLU A 118 3.47 -11.96 -15.04
CA GLU A 118 4.24 -13.21 -15.16
C GLU A 118 5.54 -13.01 -15.94
N TRP A 119 5.45 -12.30 -17.08
CA TRP A 119 6.63 -11.91 -17.83
C TRP A 119 7.59 -11.08 -16.99
N ALA A 120 7.09 -10.08 -16.25
CA ALA A 120 7.93 -9.19 -15.46
C ALA A 120 8.64 -9.89 -14.31
N VAL A 121 7.99 -10.86 -13.66
CA VAL A 121 8.59 -11.72 -12.63
C VAL A 121 9.73 -12.55 -13.22
N GLY A 122 9.51 -13.21 -14.37
CA GLY A 122 10.53 -13.99 -15.06
C GLY A 122 11.72 -13.14 -15.50
N GLU A 123 11.45 -11.98 -16.09
CA GLU A 123 12.47 -11.04 -16.56
C GLU A 123 13.29 -10.44 -15.40
N ALA A 124 12.62 -10.07 -14.28
CA ALA A 124 13.29 -9.56 -13.09
C ALA A 124 14.19 -10.65 -12.48
N SER A 125 13.70 -11.88 -12.37
CA SER A 125 14.45 -13.01 -11.82
C SER A 125 15.71 -13.29 -12.63
N GLN A 126 15.58 -13.31 -13.96
CA GLN A 126 16.69 -13.55 -14.86
C GLN A 126 17.76 -12.43 -14.80
N LYS A 127 17.33 -11.17 -14.86
CA LYS A 127 18.24 -10.02 -14.88
C LYS A 127 18.94 -9.79 -13.55
N LYS A 128 18.24 -9.97 -12.44
CA LYS A 128 18.78 -9.70 -11.10
C LYS A 128 19.38 -10.92 -10.42
N LYS A 129 19.24 -12.10 -11.01
CA LYS A 129 19.68 -13.39 -10.42
C LYS A 129 19.15 -13.58 -8.99
N GLN A 130 17.90 -13.21 -8.79
CA GLN A 130 17.18 -13.25 -7.52
C GLN A 130 15.81 -13.91 -7.74
N ASP A 131 15.32 -14.63 -6.74
CA ASP A 131 13.97 -15.22 -6.78
C ASP A 131 12.91 -14.17 -6.50
N PHE A 132 11.98 -14.00 -7.43
CA PHE A 132 10.81 -13.10 -7.31
C PHE A 132 9.49 -13.87 -7.20
N SER A 133 9.52 -15.19 -6.96
CA SER A 133 8.33 -16.04 -6.87
C SER A 133 7.37 -15.65 -5.73
N LYS A 134 7.87 -14.94 -4.71
CA LYS A 134 7.05 -14.40 -3.62
C LYS A 134 6.15 -13.22 -4.04
N VAL A 135 6.38 -12.62 -5.22
CA VAL A 135 5.55 -11.50 -5.69
C VAL A 135 4.28 -12.04 -6.31
N GLU A 136 3.14 -11.53 -5.89
CA GLU A 136 1.81 -11.92 -6.34
C GLU A 136 1.17 -10.80 -7.16
N PHE A 137 0.28 -11.16 -8.11
CA PHE A 137 -0.69 -10.25 -8.70
C PHE A 137 -1.94 -10.28 -7.84
N LEU A 138 -2.20 -9.19 -7.13
CA LEU A 138 -3.33 -9.08 -6.20
C LEU A 138 -4.37 -8.13 -6.76
N THR A 139 -5.62 -8.58 -6.83
CA THR A 139 -6.78 -7.71 -7.09
C THR A 139 -7.55 -7.54 -5.80
N LEU A 140 -7.75 -6.29 -5.36
CA LEU A 140 -8.41 -5.98 -4.10
C LEU A 140 -9.39 -4.81 -4.27
N GLU A 141 -10.55 -4.91 -3.59
CA GLU A 141 -11.55 -3.85 -3.48
C GLU A 141 -11.73 -3.50 -2.01
N GLU A 142 -11.28 -2.33 -1.59
CA GLU A 142 -11.45 -1.88 -0.20
C GLU A 142 -12.88 -1.40 0.10
N GLY A 143 -13.60 -0.92 -0.94
CA GLY A 143 -14.98 -0.43 -0.78
C GLY A 143 -15.07 0.83 0.05
N LEU A 144 -16.05 0.86 0.98
CA LEU A 144 -16.29 2.02 1.84
C LEU A 144 -15.25 2.11 2.94
N CYS A 145 -14.53 3.24 3.00
CA CYS A 145 -13.44 3.48 3.94
C CYS A 145 -13.52 4.87 4.54
N VAL A 146 -12.89 5.06 5.69
CA VAL A 146 -12.46 6.38 6.20
C VAL A 146 -10.96 6.51 5.96
N GLN A 147 -10.52 7.71 5.62
CA GLN A 147 -9.09 7.99 5.44
C GLN A 147 -8.68 9.35 6.01
N CYS A 148 -7.39 9.48 6.32
CA CYS A 148 -6.82 10.71 6.86
C CYS A 148 -5.33 10.79 6.51
N MET A 149 -4.82 12.00 6.25
CA MET A 149 -3.37 12.22 6.14
C MET A 149 -2.75 12.29 7.52
N HIS A 150 -1.92 11.32 7.86
CA HIS A 150 -1.02 11.38 9.00
C HIS A 150 0.25 12.16 8.62
N ILE A 151 0.67 13.08 9.49
CA ILE A 151 1.95 13.79 9.38
C ILE A 151 2.70 13.58 10.68
N GLY A 152 3.78 12.79 10.63
CA GLY A 152 4.52 12.40 11.84
C GLY A 152 5.29 11.11 11.66
N ALA A 153 5.85 10.63 12.79
CA ALA A 153 6.44 9.30 12.88
C ALA A 153 5.33 8.23 12.85
N TYR A 154 5.65 7.03 12.38
CA TYR A 154 4.68 5.93 12.36
C TYR A 154 4.16 5.59 13.76
N ASP A 155 5.01 5.68 14.78
CA ASP A 155 4.62 5.45 16.18
C ASP A 155 3.63 6.51 16.73
N ASP A 156 3.41 7.62 16.01
CA ASP A 156 2.43 8.67 16.34
C ASP A 156 1.06 8.47 15.64
N GLU A 157 0.93 7.47 14.78
CA GLU A 157 -0.32 7.15 14.05
C GLU A 157 -1.53 6.89 14.96
N PRO A 158 -1.39 6.31 16.16
CA PRO A 158 -2.52 6.14 17.08
C PRO A 158 -3.33 7.41 17.32
N ARG A 159 -2.68 8.59 17.29
CA ARG A 159 -3.36 9.89 17.41
C ARG A 159 -4.32 10.14 16.23
N THR A 160 -3.85 9.88 15.01
CA THR A 160 -4.66 10.04 13.79
C THR A 160 -5.79 9.01 13.75
N VAL A 161 -5.52 7.77 14.12
CA VAL A 161 -6.54 6.71 14.24
C VAL A 161 -7.62 7.09 15.24
N ALA A 162 -7.26 7.66 16.40
CA ALA A 162 -8.22 8.14 17.39
C ALA A 162 -9.12 9.27 16.84
N GLU A 163 -8.58 10.16 15.98
CA GLU A 163 -9.38 11.19 15.30
C GLU A 163 -10.34 10.57 14.28
N MET A 164 -9.88 9.58 13.50
CA MET A 164 -10.73 8.83 12.57
C MET A 164 -11.89 8.15 13.31
N ASN A 165 -11.63 7.48 14.43
CA ASN A 165 -12.64 6.80 15.23
C ASN A 165 -13.69 7.78 15.81
N ARG A 166 -13.26 8.95 16.30
CA ARG A 166 -14.19 10.01 16.75
C ARG A 166 -15.08 10.51 15.62
N TYR A 167 -14.49 10.69 14.43
CA TYR A 167 -15.23 11.12 13.25
C TYR A 167 -16.27 10.06 12.85
N LEU A 168 -15.92 8.78 12.86
CA LEU A 168 -16.85 7.69 12.55
C LEU A 168 -18.04 7.68 13.50
N GLN A 169 -17.81 7.71 14.81
CA GLN A 169 -18.86 7.75 15.83
C GLN A 169 -19.81 8.93 15.65
N ALA A 170 -19.28 10.12 15.36
CA ALA A 170 -20.07 11.33 15.13
C ALA A 170 -20.94 11.26 13.85
N ASN A 171 -20.60 10.41 12.89
CA ASN A 171 -21.27 10.30 11.60
C ASN A 171 -22.06 8.99 11.41
N GLY A 172 -22.20 8.15 12.45
CA GLY A 172 -22.96 6.90 12.40
C GLY A 172 -22.28 5.78 11.62
N TYR A 173 -20.96 5.71 11.72
CA TYR A 173 -20.13 4.64 11.14
C TYR A 173 -19.29 3.97 12.22
N GLU A 174 -18.84 2.77 11.93
CA GLU A 174 -17.87 2.01 12.73
C GLU A 174 -16.83 1.35 11.82
N ASN A 175 -15.69 0.98 12.39
CA ASN A 175 -14.70 0.18 11.67
C ASN A 175 -15.28 -1.20 11.29
N ASP A 176 -14.85 -1.73 10.16
CA ASP A 176 -15.30 -3.02 9.61
C ASP A 176 -14.09 -3.87 9.20
N PHE A 177 -13.17 -4.07 10.14
CA PHE A 177 -12.01 -4.92 9.93
C PHE A 177 -12.45 -6.38 9.80
N THR A 178 -11.93 -7.06 8.76
CA THR A 178 -12.13 -8.47 8.49
C THR A 178 -10.83 -9.08 7.97
N ALA A 179 -10.83 -10.38 7.66
CA ALA A 179 -9.68 -11.04 7.05
C ALA A 179 -9.26 -10.42 5.71
N ASP A 180 -10.21 -9.79 4.99
CA ASP A 180 -10.00 -9.19 3.66
C ASP A 180 -10.05 -7.66 3.68
N ARG A 181 -10.37 -7.05 4.82
CA ARG A 181 -10.49 -5.60 4.99
C ARG A 181 -9.63 -5.16 6.17
N LEU A 182 -8.45 -4.67 5.87
CA LEU A 182 -7.37 -4.47 6.81
C LEU A 182 -7.07 -2.97 7.05
N HIS A 183 -6.27 -2.68 8.06
CA HIS A 183 -5.63 -1.39 8.22
C HIS A 183 -4.68 -1.14 7.05
N HIS A 184 -4.83 -0.02 6.35
CA HIS A 184 -4.08 0.32 5.15
C HIS A 184 -3.28 1.61 5.33
N GLU A 185 -2.01 1.55 5.00
CA GLU A 185 -1.07 2.67 5.00
C GLU A 185 -0.51 2.91 3.61
N ILE A 186 -0.49 4.17 3.15
CA ILE A 186 0.10 4.58 1.88
C ILE A 186 1.26 5.53 2.15
N TYR A 187 2.48 5.12 1.85
CA TYR A 187 3.70 5.85 2.22
C TYR A 187 4.07 6.89 1.16
N LEU A 188 3.73 8.15 1.41
CA LEU A 188 3.99 9.25 0.46
C LEU A 188 5.39 9.83 0.60
N SER A 189 6.07 9.56 1.71
CA SER A 189 7.42 10.03 2.01
C SER A 189 8.42 8.89 2.00
N ASP A 190 9.59 9.12 1.41
CA ASP A 190 10.72 8.19 1.56
C ASP A 190 11.31 8.35 2.98
N ALA A 191 11.11 7.35 3.83
CA ALA A 191 11.56 7.35 5.22
C ALA A 191 13.08 7.47 5.40
N ARG A 192 13.86 7.20 4.34
CA ARG A 192 15.33 7.37 4.32
C ARG A 192 15.77 8.81 4.12
N ARG A 193 14.87 9.67 3.60
CA ARG A 193 15.17 11.06 3.19
C ARG A 193 14.39 12.09 3.98
N VAL A 194 13.22 11.72 4.47
CA VAL A 194 12.32 12.64 5.17
C VAL A 194 12.37 12.33 6.67
N PRO A 195 12.69 13.33 7.50
CA PRO A 195 12.72 13.14 8.95
C PRO A 195 11.34 12.75 9.50
N PRO A 196 11.27 11.95 10.58
CA PRO A 196 10.02 11.34 11.06
C PRO A 196 8.86 12.33 11.21
N GLU A 197 9.09 13.48 11.79
CA GLU A 197 8.06 14.51 12.08
C GLU A 197 7.45 15.17 10.82
N LYS A 198 8.03 14.93 9.64
CA LYS A 198 7.57 15.46 8.34
C LYS A 198 7.08 14.38 7.39
N ARG A 199 7.11 13.12 7.80
CA ARG A 199 6.62 12.03 6.97
C ARG A 199 5.12 12.16 6.77
N LYS A 200 4.67 11.74 5.59
CA LYS A 200 3.26 11.74 5.20
C LYS A 200 2.84 10.32 4.87
N THR A 201 1.82 9.85 5.56
CA THR A 201 1.20 8.54 5.35
C THR A 201 -0.31 8.75 5.25
N VAL A 202 -0.95 8.19 4.23
CA VAL A 202 -2.41 8.07 4.26
C VAL A 202 -2.75 6.85 5.10
N ILE A 203 -3.53 7.05 6.17
CA ILE A 203 -4.11 5.95 6.94
C ILE A 203 -5.54 5.76 6.44
N ARG A 204 -5.92 4.53 6.16
CA ARG A 204 -7.24 4.15 5.66
C ARG A 204 -7.77 2.93 6.39
N HIS A 205 -9.02 3.02 6.85
CA HIS A 205 -9.71 1.93 7.51
C HIS A 205 -11.01 1.59 6.80
N PRO A 206 -11.33 0.30 6.64
CA PRO A 206 -12.64 -0.12 6.17
C PRO A 206 -13.71 0.21 7.21
N ILE A 207 -14.87 0.63 6.71
CA ILE A 207 -15.98 1.03 7.58
C ILE A 207 -17.31 0.47 7.09
N ARG A 208 -18.27 0.44 8.01
CA ARG A 208 -19.68 0.20 7.71
C ARG A 208 -20.58 1.17 8.46
N LYS A 209 -21.79 1.35 7.95
CA LYS A 209 -22.80 2.19 8.61
C LYS A 209 -23.39 1.44 9.80
N VAL A 210 -23.52 2.14 10.93
CA VAL A 210 -24.28 1.67 12.09
C VAL A 210 -25.76 1.87 11.78
N PHE A 211 -26.57 0.82 11.93
CA PHE A 211 -28.03 0.86 11.71
C PHE A 211 -28.77 1.32 12.97
#